data_a37e4d38be06142477fc88e5dde9818c
#
_entry.id   a37e4d38be06142477fc88e5dde9818c
#
_cell.length_a   1.000
_cell.length_b   1.000
_cell.length_c   1.000
_cell.angle_alpha   90.00
_cell.angle_beta   90.00
_cell.angle_gamma   90.00
#
_symmetry.space_group_name_H-M   'P 1'
#
loop_
_entity.id
_entity.type
_entity.pdbx_description
1 polymer ?
#
loop_
_entity_poly.entity_id
_entity_poly.type
_entity_poly.pdbx_seq_one_letter_code
_entity_poly.pdbx_strand_id
1 'polypeptide(L)'
;CEYDYEGWHPTPYVAREFYGVWGDFEVKITIDKKYILGGTGYLQNPNQIGYGYETPGAKVTQPAGDKLTWHFIAPNVHDFMWAADPDYKHIVRTTSNGVTLHVLYNFKPNDPRNDTAWKDVADAAVTVLPYIEKTFGPYPYKQYSFIHGGDGGMEYPMGTLLVGPGLGTVFHEWMHTWYQMLMGTNESLYPWMDEGFTDWASSKVEAFYRDNVTRKKLIGNAAAIKRMDSLAAILPKDQSDSYRSYFSLAKSGFEEPMTTHSDHYNSNYGYGVAAYSKGEVFMEQLGYIVGAEVRNKILLEYYKQWRFKHPNATDLIRVAEQVSGIQLDWYKEYWVSTTKTIDYKIDSLWEENGVSKIRLRRVGQMPMPVDMQLTFKDGNT
;
A
#
# COMPACT_ATOMS: atom_id res chain seq x y z
N CYS A 1 11.75 20.90 5.45
CA CYS A 1 12.49 21.21 4.20
C CYS A 1 13.46 20.08 3.92
N GLU A 2 13.31 19.43 2.78
CA GLU A 2 14.12 18.28 2.36
C GLU A 2 14.99 18.66 1.16
N TYR A 3 16.10 17.95 0.98
CA TYR A 3 17.00 18.14 -0.16
C TYR A 3 17.31 16.79 -0.81
N ASP A 4 17.03 16.65 -2.10
CA ASP A 4 17.38 15.49 -2.90
C ASP A 4 18.02 15.89 -4.24
N TYR A 5 18.09 14.99 -5.22
CA TYR A 5 18.68 15.29 -6.52
C TYR A 5 17.86 16.28 -7.38
N GLU A 6 16.60 16.53 -7.03
CA GLU A 6 15.75 17.55 -7.65
C GLU A 6 15.89 18.92 -6.95
N GLY A 7 16.61 18.99 -5.82
CA GLY A 7 16.90 20.21 -5.08
C GLY A 7 16.19 20.32 -3.74
N TRP A 8 15.90 21.55 -3.29
CA TRP A 8 15.20 21.82 -2.03
C TRP A 8 13.69 21.69 -2.18
N HIS A 9 13.07 20.97 -1.27
CA HIS A 9 11.61 20.83 -1.13
C HIS A 9 11.14 21.52 0.17
N PRO A 10 10.91 22.84 0.16
CA PRO A 10 10.52 23.58 1.36
C PRO A 10 9.00 23.55 1.61
N THR A 11 8.35 22.42 1.38
CA THR A 11 6.91 22.26 1.55
C THR A 11 6.55 22.13 3.02
N PRO A 12 5.70 22.99 3.59
CA PRO A 12 5.19 22.81 4.94
C PRO A 12 4.15 21.68 4.95
N TYR A 13 4.06 20.93 6.03
CA TYR A 13 2.98 19.99 6.23
C TYR A 13 1.67 20.73 6.49
N VAL A 14 0.66 20.47 5.67
CA VAL A 14 -0.69 21.07 5.78
C VAL A 14 -1.81 20.01 5.70
N ALA A 15 -1.62 18.89 6.36
CA ALA A 15 -2.55 17.77 6.45
C ALA A 15 -2.75 16.96 5.16
N ARG A 16 -1.64 16.64 4.50
CA ARG A 16 -1.55 15.65 3.41
C ARG A 16 -0.47 14.63 3.77
N GLU A 17 0.59 14.57 2.96
CA GLU A 17 1.70 13.63 3.12
C GLU A 17 2.98 14.34 3.52
N PHE A 18 4.00 13.56 3.89
CA PHE A 18 5.31 14.11 4.23
C PHE A 18 6.38 13.57 3.29
N TYR A 19 7.54 14.22 3.37
CA TYR A 19 8.73 13.81 2.65
C TYR A 19 9.96 13.99 3.53
N GLY A 20 10.72 12.91 3.73
CA GLY A 20 11.94 12.88 4.53
C GLY A 20 13.10 12.21 3.81
N VAL A 21 14.33 12.63 4.12
CA VAL A 21 15.55 12.05 3.58
C VAL A 21 16.04 10.88 4.44
N TRP A 22 16.73 9.95 3.79
CA TRP A 22 17.29 8.76 4.45
C TRP A 22 18.37 9.12 5.47
N GLY A 23 18.30 8.46 6.63
CA GLY A 23 19.28 8.61 7.71
C GLY A 23 19.16 7.51 8.75
N ASP A 24 20.07 7.53 9.70
CA ASP A 24 20.02 6.68 10.90
C ASP A 24 19.50 7.52 12.07
N PHE A 25 18.48 7.02 12.75
CA PHE A 25 17.89 7.67 13.92
C PHE A 25 18.29 6.95 15.20
N GLU A 26 18.83 7.69 16.16
CA GLU A 26 18.97 7.25 17.54
C GLU A 26 18.04 8.07 18.44
N VAL A 27 17.00 7.45 18.98
CA VAL A 27 15.95 8.14 19.72
C VAL A 27 15.84 7.60 21.14
N LYS A 28 15.87 8.50 22.13
CA LYS A 28 15.68 8.19 23.56
C LYS A 28 14.45 8.92 24.09
N ILE A 29 13.46 8.17 24.52
CA ILE A 29 12.19 8.68 25.02
C ILE A 29 12.10 8.37 26.51
N THR A 30 12.12 9.38 27.37
CA THR A 30 11.98 9.24 28.82
C THR A 30 10.57 9.61 29.24
N ILE A 31 9.81 8.64 29.74
CA ILE A 31 8.40 8.78 30.08
C ILE A 31 8.09 8.01 31.35
N ASP A 32 6.95 8.28 32.00
CA ASP A 32 6.42 7.56 33.14
C ASP A 32 6.40 6.04 32.89
N LYS A 33 6.81 5.26 33.91
CA LYS A 33 6.88 3.77 33.81
C LYS A 33 5.56 3.10 33.43
N LYS A 34 4.42 3.74 33.70
CA LYS A 34 3.12 3.18 33.34
C LYS A 34 2.88 3.08 31.83
N TYR A 35 3.58 3.87 31.00
CA TYR A 35 3.38 3.88 29.56
C TYR A 35 4.15 2.75 28.88
N ILE A 36 3.46 2.07 27.99
CA ILE A 36 4.04 1.09 27.07
C ILE A 36 4.18 1.78 25.72
N LEU A 37 5.37 1.71 25.13
CA LEU A 37 5.67 2.35 23.84
C LEU A 37 5.83 1.32 22.73
N GLY A 38 5.44 1.73 21.54
CA GLY A 38 5.87 1.15 20.27
C GLY A 38 6.35 2.25 19.35
N GLY A 39 7.16 1.91 18.36
CA GLY A 39 7.67 2.89 17.41
C GLY A 39 8.61 2.31 16.37
N THR A 40 9.13 3.21 15.56
CA THR A 40 10.16 2.94 14.55
C THR A 40 11.46 2.47 15.21
N GLY A 41 12.12 1.48 14.61
CA GLY A 41 13.47 1.06 15.02
C GLY A 41 13.51 -0.10 16.02
N TYR A 42 14.71 -0.46 16.40
CA TYR A 42 15.01 -1.57 17.31
C TYR A 42 15.22 -1.06 18.72
N LEU A 43 14.44 -1.58 19.68
CA LEU A 43 14.62 -1.26 21.10
C LEU A 43 15.95 -1.86 21.60
N GLN A 44 16.86 -1.01 22.11
CA GLN A 44 18.21 -1.39 22.50
C GLN A 44 18.30 -1.91 23.95
N ASN A 45 17.35 -1.57 24.79
CA ASN A 45 17.35 -1.91 26.21
C ASN A 45 16.11 -2.71 26.68
N PRO A 46 15.70 -3.77 25.93
CA PRO A 46 14.44 -4.48 26.16
C PRO A 46 14.35 -5.11 27.56
N ASN A 47 15.47 -5.62 28.10
CA ASN A 47 15.50 -6.22 29.42
C ASN A 47 15.45 -5.22 30.60
N GLN A 48 15.64 -3.92 30.32
CA GLN A 48 15.39 -2.83 31.26
C GLN A 48 13.96 -2.29 31.16
N ILE A 49 13.33 -2.46 29.99
CA ILE A 49 11.98 -2.00 29.74
C ILE A 49 10.95 -3.03 30.22
N GLY A 50 11.03 -4.26 29.76
CA GLY A 50 9.99 -5.26 29.93
C GLY A 50 8.82 -5.09 28.99
N TYR A 51 7.61 -5.25 29.48
CA TYR A 51 6.34 -5.09 28.72
C TYR A 51 6.22 -5.98 27.48
N GLY A 52 6.87 -7.16 27.49
CA GLY A 52 6.85 -8.10 26.36
C GLY A 52 7.95 -7.86 25.32
N TYR A 53 8.84 -6.90 25.54
CA TYR A 53 10.02 -6.68 24.71
C TYR A 53 11.24 -7.47 25.17
N GLU A 54 11.27 -7.88 26.43
CA GLU A 54 12.41 -8.57 27.03
C GLU A 54 12.75 -9.87 26.29
N THR A 55 14.02 -10.18 26.25
CA THR A 55 14.49 -11.47 25.74
C THR A 55 13.81 -12.63 26.48
N PRO A 56 13.28 -13.63 25.78
CA PRO A 56 12.60 -14.75 26.43
C PRO A 56 13.42 -15.38 27.55
N GLY A 57 12.84 -15.43 28.77
CA GLY A 57 13.51 -15.95 29.97
C GLY A 57 14.46 -14.97 30.67
N ALA A 58 14.68 -13.78 30.14
CA ALA A 58 15.47 -12.77 30.83
C ALA A 58 14.71 -12.15 32.00
N LYS A 59 15.42 -11.86 33.11
CA LYS A 59 14.87 -11.10 34.21
C LYS A 59 14.83 -9.62 33.84
N VAL A 60 13.65 -9.03 33.87
CA VAL A 60 13.48 -7.59 33.70
C VAL A 60 13.98 -6.87 34.95
N THR A 61 14.86 -5.89 34.74
CA THR A 61 15.39 -5.06 35.84
C THR A 61 15.27 -3.60 35.46
N GLN A 62 14.12 -3.02 35.81
CA GLN A 62 13.86 -1.60 35.56
C GLN A 62 14.73 -0.72 36.50
N PRO A 63 15.23 0.43 35.98
CA PRO A 63 15.98 1.39 36.81
C PRO A 63 15.10 1.96 37.94
N ALA A 64 15.73 2.49 38.98
CA ALA A 64 15.03 3.17 40.07
C ALA A 64 14.29 4.42 39.57
N GLY A 65 13.30 4.89 40.35
CA GLY A 65 12.48 6.06 39.99
C GLY A 65 11.18 5.68 39.27
N ASP A 66 10.45 6.68 38.82
CA ASP A 66 9.10 6.61 38.24
C ASP A 66 9.07 6.66 36.70
N LYS A 67 10.23 6.84 36.06
CA LYS A 67 10.38 6.95 34.61
C LYS A 67 11.23 5.83 34.02
N LEU A 68 10.97 5.51 32.77
CA LEU A 68 11.79 4.66 31.90
C LEU A 68 12.29 5.47 30.72
N THR A 69 13.53 5.17 30.30
CA THR A 69 14.07 5.68 29.04
C THR A 69 14.07 4.54 28.02
N TRP A 70 13.24 4.67 27.02
CA TRP A 70 13.19 3.80 25.85
C TRP A 70 14.25 4.26 24.86
N HIS A 71 15.12 3.35 24.42
CA HIS A 71 16.22 3.67 23.51
C HIS A 71 16.04 2.89 22.22
N PHE A 72 15.73 3.59 21.14
CA PHE A 72 15.55 3.02 19.81
C PHE A 72 16.69 3.40 18.87
N ILE A 73 17.08 2.47 18.00
CA ILE A 73 17.94 2.72 16.85
C ILE A 73 17.17 2.28 15.59
N ALA A 74 16.99 3.19 14.65
CA ALA A 74 16.32 2.94 13.39
C ALA A 74 17.30 3.26 12.23
N PRO A 75 17.98 2.25 11.68
CA PRO A 75 18.92 2.47 10.60
C PRO A 75 18.21 2.62 9.27
N ASN A 76 18.71 3.56 8.46
CA ASN A 76 18.30 3.76 7.08
C ASN A 76 16.77 3.89 6.91
N VAL A 77 16.21 4.86 7.59
CA VAL A 77 14.81 5.30 7.52
C VAL A 77 14.73 6.78 7.21
N HIS A 78 13.58 7.29 6.79
CA HIS A 78 13.41 8.71 6.46
C HIS A 78 12.45 9.44 7.40
N ASP A 79 11.93 8.72 8.41
CA ASP A 79 11.09 9.28 9.46
C ASP A 79 11.13 8.39 10.71
N PHE A 80 10.63 8.91 11.84
CA PHE A 80 10.58 8.19 13.11
C PHE A 80 9.27 8.48 13.84
N MET A 81 8.43 7.46 14.01
CA MET A 81 7.18 7.52 14.75
C MET A 81 7.29 6.80 16.08
N TRP A 82 6.53 7.23 17.07
CA TRP A 82 6.26 6.49 18.30
C TRP A 82 4.88 6.81 18.85
N ALA A 83 4.33 5.85 19.59
CA ALA A 83 3.10 6.05 20.35
C ALA A 83 3.23 5.40 21.73
N ALA A 84 2.49 5.91 22.71
CA ALA A 84 2.55 5.45 24.10
C ALA A 84 1.18 5.48 24.75
N ASP A 85 0.81 4.39 25.41
CA ASP A 85 -0.43 4.31 26.17
C ASP A 85 -0.23 3.41 27.39
N PRO A 86 -0.76 3.76 28.60
CA PRO A 86 -0.63 2.93 29.77
C PRO A 86 -1.47 1.65 29.71
N ASP A 87 -2.49 1.61 28.85
CA ASP A 87 -3.43 0.51 28.69
C ASP A 87 -3.09 -0.38 27.50
N TYR A 88 -1.94 -0.18 26.85
CA TYR A 88 -1.52 -1.06 25.76
C TYR A 88 -1.30 -2.49 26.24
N LYS A 89 -1.88 -3.43 25.51
CA LYS A 89 -1.40 -4.81 25.44
C LYS A 89 -0.40 -4.95 24.30
N HIS A 90 0.56 -5.83 24.50
CA HIS A 90 1.60 -6.11 23.53
C HIS A 90 1.57 -7.58 23.14
N ILE A 91 1.38 -7.85 21.85
CA ILE A 91 1.50 -9.16 21.23
C ILE A 91 2.77 -9.18 20.39
N VAL A 92 3.52 -10.28 20.51
CA VAL A 92 4.73 -10.51 19.70
C VAL A 92 4.53 -11.76 18.87
N ARG A 93 4.90 -11.70 17.60
CA ARG A 93 5.02 -12.84 16.69
C ARG A 93 6.35 -12.80 15.98
N THR A 94 6.88 -13.97 15.69
CA THR A 94 8.09 -14.10 14.86
C THR A 94 7.74 -14.85 13.59
N THR A 95 8.11 -14.31 12.47
CA THR A 95 7.91 -14.93 11.15
C THR A 95 8.96 -16.00 10.87
N SER A 96 8.74 -16.84 9.87
CA SER A 96 9.67 -17.93 9.52
C SER A 96 11.07 -17.43 9.09
N ASN A 97 11.16 -16.19 8.57
CA ASN A 97 12.43 -15.55 8.19
C ASN A 97 13.03 -14.67 9.29
N GLY A 98 12.48 -14.72 10.50
CA GLY A 98 13.05 -14.07 11.69
C GLY A 98 12.67 -12.60 11.87
N VAL A 99 11.65 -12.10 11.17
CA VAL A 99 11.09 -10.77 11.42
C VAL A 99 10.21 -10.83 12.68
N THR A 100 10.45 -9.94 13.63
CA THR A 100 9.61 -9.79 14.82
C THR A 100 8.50 -8.78 14.54
N LEU A 101 7.26 -9.21 14.73
CA LEU A 101 6.07 -8.37 14.59
C LEU A 101 5.55 -8.01 15.97
N HIS A 102 5.44 -6.72 16.24
CA HIS A 102 4.86 -6.17 17.46
C HIS A 102 3.46 -5.66 17.15
N VAL A 103 2.47 -6.01 17.99
CA VAL A 103 1.11 -5.46 17.93
C VAL A 103 0.79 -4.86 19.29
N LEU A 104 0.65 -3.54 19.33
CA LEU A 104 0.30 -2.79 20.54
C LEU A 104 -1.09 -2.21 20.38
N TYR A 105 -1.99 -2.48 21.33
CA TYR A 105 -3.37 -2.04 21.23
C TYR A 105 -4.01 -1.78 22.59
N ASN A 106 -4.92 -0.82 22.63
CA ASN A 106 -5.71 -0.54 23.83
C ASN A 106 -6.66 -1.71 24.12
N PHE A 107 -6.46 -2.33 25.26
CA PHE A 107 -7.30 -3.42 25.71
C PHE A 107 -8.66 -2.88 26.22
N LYS A 108 -9.73 -3.51 25.75
CA LYS A 108 -11.10 -3.21 26.16
C LYS A 108 -11.65 -4.37 26.99
N PRO A 109 -11.65 -4.28 28.35
CA PRO A 109 -12.04 -5.39 29.23
C PRO A 109 -13.44 -5.93 28.94
N ASN A 110 -14.35 -5.07 28.50
CA ASN A 110 -15.74 -5.41 28.22
C ASN A 110 -16.01 -5.81 26.75
N ASP A 111 -14.98 -5.90 25.93
CA ASP A 111 -15.08 -6.33 24.53
C ASP A 111 -14.01 -7.38 24.18
N PRO A 112 -14.28 -8.67 24.51
CA PRO A 112 -13.34 -9.75 24.19
C PRO A 112 -13.15 -9.96 22.68
N ARG A 113 -14.06 -9.47 21.82
CA ARG A 113 -13.90 -9.53 20.36
C ARG A 113 -12.79 -8.61 19.89
N ASN A 114 -12.59 -7.47 20.57
CA ASN A 114 -11.48 -6.56 20.28
C ASN A 114 -10.12 -7.26 20.50
N ASP A 115 -9.97 -7.98 21.62
CA ASP A 115 -8.74 -8.74 21.93
C ASP A 115 -8.47 -9.85 20.87
N THR A 116 -9.53 -10.56 20.46
CA THR A 116 -9.43 -11.57 19.41
C THR A 116 -9.05 -10.97 18.06
N ALA A 117 -9.64 -9.84 17.69
CA ALA A 117 -9.37 -9.20 16.41
C ALA A 117 -7.91 -8.68 16.29
N TRP A 118 -7.32 -8.16 17.38
CA TRP A 118 -5.91 -7.78 17.37
C TRP A 118 -4.95 -8.99 17.33
N LYS A 119 -5.35 -10.13 17.90
CA LYS A 119 -4.63 -11.40 17.71
C LYS A 119 -4.71 -11.86 16.25
N ASP A 120 -5.88 -11.73 15.63
CA ASP A 120 -6.05 -12.04 14.19
C ASP A 120 -5.17 -11.15 13.31
N VAL A 121 -4.96 -9.87 13.66
CA VAL A 121 -4.00 -8.99 12.98
C VAL A 121 -2.59 -9.58 13.04
N ALA A 122 -2.12 -9.96 14.22
CA ALA A 122 -0.78 -10.53 14.39
C ALA A 122 -0.60 -11.84 13.59
N ASP A 123 -1.59 -12.71 13.60
CA ASP A 123 -1.55 -14.00 12.91
C ASP A 123 -1.72 -13.84 11.39
N ALA A 124 -2.54 -12.87 10.95
CA ALA A 124 -2.67 -12.51 9.54
C ALA A 124 -1.34 -11.98 8.98
N ALA A 125 -0.68 -11.09 9.72
CA ALA A 125 0.61 -10.53 9.32
C ALA A 125 1.68 -11.61 9.12
N VAL A 126 1.82 -12.56 10.06
CA VAL A 126 2.72 -13.73 9.88
C VAL A 126 2.39 -14.51 8.61
N THR A 127 1.10 -14.66 8.32
CA THR A 127 0.63 -15.47 7.19
C THR A 127 0.87 -14.82 5.83
N VAL A 128 0.69 -13.50 5.73
CA VAL A 128 0.78 -12.81 4.43
C VAL A 128 2.20 -12.35 4.10
N LEU A 129 3.10 -12.14 5.07
CA LEU A 129 4.44 -11.63 4.81
C LEU A 129 5.21 -12.44 3.76
N PRO A 130 5.21 -13.78 3.76
CA PRO A 130 5.91 -14.55 2.71
C PRO A 130 5.36 -14.30 1.30
N TYR A 131 4.05 -14.06 1.17
CA TYR A 131 3.44 -13.69 -0.10
C TYR A 131 3.87 -12.28 -0.53
N ILE A 132 3.85 -11.33 0.40
CA ILE A 132 4.26 -9.95 0.15
C ILE A 132 5.72 -9.90 -0.32
N GLU A 133 6.62 -10.55 0.43
CA GLU A 133 8.06 -10.57 0.10
C GLU A 133 8.34 -11.20 -1.26
N LYS A 134 7.63 -12.28 -1.60
CA LYS A 134 7.75 -12.92 -2.91
C LYS A 134 7.27 -12.02 -4.04
N THR A 135 6.24 -11.22 -3.80
CA THR A 135 5.54 -10.45 -4.84
C THR A 135 6.14 -9.06 -5.02
N PHE A 136 6.52 -8.40 -3.92
CA PHE A 136 6.92 -6.99 -3.92
C PHE A 136 8.38 -6.77 -3.52
N GLY A 137 9.06 -7.79 -3.00
CA GLY A 137 10.46 -7.74 -2.56
C GLY A 137 10.63 -8.01 -1.07
N PRO A 138 11.83 -8.46 -0.63
CA PRO A 138 12.07 -8.80 0.77
C PRO A 138 11.91 -7.62 1.72
N TYR A 139 11.31 -7.84 2.89
CA TYR A 139 11.29 -6.85 3.95
C TYR A 139 12.72 -6.72 4.55
N PRO A 140 13.34 -5.54 4.51
CA PRO A 140 14.77 -5.44 4.82
C PRO A 140 15.10 -5.33 6.31
N TYR A 141 14.11 -5.04 7.15
CA TYR A 141 14.31 -4.89 8.59
C TYR A 141 13.98 -6.17 9.36
N LYS A 142 14.33 -6.22 10.66
CA LYS A 142 14.11 -7.38 11.51
C LYS A 142 12.93 -7.23 12.47
N GLN A 143 12.23 -6.10 12.43
CA GLN A 143 11.00 -5.88 13.19
C GLN A 143 10.03 -4.99 12.43
N TYR A 144 8.72 -5.09 12.77
CA TYR A 144 7.66 -4.17 12.37
C TYR A 144 6.65 -4.03 13.52
N SER A 145 6.10 -2.81 13.70
CA SER A 145 5.13 -2.52 14.75
C SER A 145 3.78 -2.09 14.20
N PHE A 146 2.72 -2.80 14.55
CA PHE A 146 1.33 -2.38 14.34
C PHE A 146 0.84 -1.77 15.65
N ILE A 147 0.50 -0.50 15.65
CA ILE A 147 0.19 0.24 16.88
C ILE A 147 -1.19 0.86 16.78
N HIS A 148 -2.07 0.55 17.72
CA HIS A 148 -3.35 1.22 17.85
C HIS A 148 -3.13 2.69 18.18
N GLY A 149 -3.46 3.56 17.24
CA GLY A 149 -3.27 5.00 17.32
C GLY A 149 -4.53 5.78 16.94
N GLY A 150 -4.40 7.10 16.77
CA GLY A 150 -5.53 8.01 16.67
C GLY A 150 -6.05 8.35 15.28
N ASP A 151 -5.31 8.13 14.20
CA ASP A 151 -5.51 8.84 12.92
C ASP A 151 -6.08 7.97 11.78
N GLY A 152 -6.97 7.04 12.05
CA GLY A 152 -7.54 6.20 10.99
C GLY A 152 -6.59 5.08 10.56
N GLY A 153 -5.63 5.41 9.76
CA GLY A 153 -4.43 4.66 9.39
C GLY A 153 -3.34 5.67 9.09
N MET A 154 -2.09 5.36 9.42
CA MET A 154 -0.94 6.21 9.10
C MET A 154 0.34 5.38 9.06
N GLU A 155 1.01 5.44 7.93
CA GLU A 155 2.24 4.74 7.63
C GLU A 155 3.46 5.45 8.20
N TYR A 156 4.44 4.63 8.62
CA TYR A 156 5.77 5.07 9.01
C TYR A 156 6.80 3.97 8.74
N PRO A 157 8.09 4.32 8.63
CA PRO A 157 9.14 3.30 8.52
C PRO A 157 9.12 2.34 9.72
N MET A 158 9.14 1.04 9.46
CA MET A 158 9.18 -0.04 10.44
C MET A 158 7.97 -0.10 11.38
N GLY A 159 6.89 0.60 11.09
CA GLY A 159 5.67 0.55 11.89
C GLY A 159 4.53 1.36 11.29
N THR A 160 3.34 1.20 11.84
CA THR A 160 2.13 1.93 11.40
C THR A 160 1.21 2.22 12.58
N LEU A 161 0.46 3.31 12.49
CA LEU A 161 -0.64 3.61 13.41
C LEU A 161 -1.96 3.14 12.79
N LEU A 162 -2.84 2.55 13.61
CA LEU A 162 -4.11 1.95 13.19
C LEU A 162 -5.23 2.39 14.14
N VAL A 163 -6.36 2.83 13.60
CA VAL A 163 -7.55 3.15 14.40
C VAL A 163 -8.22 1.89 14.96
N GLY A 164 -7.95 0.74 14.41
CA GLY A 164 -8.54 -0.53 14.83
C GLY A 164 -8.01 -1.74 14.06
N PRO A 165 -8.47 -2.95 14.40
CA PRO A 165 -7.94 -4.21 13.88
C PRO A 165 -8.55 -4.62 12.52
N GLY A 166 -9.08 -3.70 11.74
CA GLY A 166 -9.63 -3.98 10.41
C GLY A 166 -8.53 -4.40 9.43
N LEU A 167 -8.58 -5.65 8.93
CA LEU A 167 -7.50 -6.20 8.08
C LEU A 167 -7.30 -5.42 6.78
N GLY A 168 -8.33 -4.80 6.21
CA GLY A 168 -8.18 -3.93 5.04
C GLY A 168 -7.21 -2.78 5.32
N THR A 169 -7.49 -1.99 6.38
CA THR A 169 -6.59 -0.91 6.81
C THR A 169 -5.22 -1.44 7.20
N VAL A 170 -5.14 -2.56 7.94
CA VAL A 170 -3.87 -3.18 8.33
C VAL A 170 -3.00 -3.52 7.12
N PHE A 171 -3.59 -4.08 6.07
CA PHE A 171 -2.84 -4.44 4.86
C PHE A 171 -2.49 -3.22 4.02
N HIS A 172 -3.35 -2.22 3.96
CA HIS A 172 -3.09 -0.95 3.30
C HIS A 172 -1.88 -0.27 3.95
N GLU A 173 -1.95 0.03 5.25
CA GLU A 173 -0.87 0.69 5.98
C GLU A 173 0.44 -0.11 5.96
N TRP A 174 0.36 -1.44 5.98
CA TRP A 174 1.56 -2.24 5.88
C TRP A 174 2.17 -2.24 4.49
N MET A 175 1.36 -2.17 3.43
CA MET A 175 1.86 -2.10 2.06
C MET A 175 2.54 -0.77 1.74
N HIS A 176 2.24 0.31 2.46
CA HIS A 176 3.05 1.52 2.45
C HIS A 176 4.54 1.26 2.79
N THR A 177 4.86 0.18 3.47
CA THR A 177 6.27 -0.23 3.63
C THR A 177 6.99 -0.34 2.30
N TRP A 178 6.36 -0.92 1.27
CA TRP A 178 6.93 -1.02 -0.07
C TRP A 178 6.70 0.23 -0.90
N TYR A 179 5.56 0.91 -0.72
CA TYR A 179 5.11 2.10 -1.43
C TYR A 179 4.51 3.07 -0.42
N GLN A 180 5.36 3.74 0.44
CA GLN A 180 6.48 4.62 0.11
C GLN A 180 7.71 4.42 1.02
N MET A 181 7.57 3.75 2.16
CA MET A 181 8.58 3.74 3.22
C MET A 181 9.92 3.10 2.84
N LEU A 182 9.96 2.28 1.78
CA LEU A 182 11.21 1.74 1.23
C LEU A 182 11.70 2.45 -0.02
N MET A 183 10.83 3.15 -0.74
CA MET A 183 11.21 3.94 -1.93
C MET A 183 11.60 5.37 -1.57
N GLY A 184 10.90 5.98 -0.62
CA GLY A 184 11.15 7.37 -0.22
C GLY A 184 10.80 8.37 -1.33
N THR A 185 9.80 8.08 -2.15
CA THR A 185 9.30 9.03 -3.15
C THR A 185 8.75 10.28 -2.45
N ASN A 186 8.84 11.44 -3.08
CA ASN A 186 8.23 12.65 -2.55
C ASN A 186 6.71 12.57 -2.64
N GLU A 187 6.06 12.24 -1.53
CA GLU A 187 4.62 12.04 -1.44
C GLU A 187 3.82 13.31 -1.72
N SER A 188 4.39 14.48 -1.42
CA SER A 188 3.75 15.76 -1.75
C SER A 188 3.64 16.00 -3.26
N LEU A 189 4.61 15.54 -4.05
CA LEU A 189 4.63 15.65 -5.50
C LEU A 189 3.98 14.46 -6.21
N TYR A 190 4.05 13.28 -5.61
CA TYR A 190 3.62 12.02 -6.21
C TYR A 190 2.69 11.20 -5.29
N PRO A 191 1.61 11.79 -4.74
CA PRO A 191 0.75 11.06 -3.79
C PRO A 191 0.12 9.79 -4.39
N TRP A 192 -0.05 9.73 -5.70
CA TRP A 192 -0.55 8.56 -6.41
C TRP A 192 0.43 7.39 -6.48
N MET A 193 1.75 7.64 -6.36
CA MET A 193 2.78 6.59 -6.27
C MET A 193 2.86 6.01 -4.87
N ASP A 194 2.40 6.74 -3.89
CA ASP A 194 2.22 6.32 -2.53
C ASP A 194 0.88 5.58 -2.37
N GLU A 195 -0.20 6.27 -2.33
CA GLU A 195 -1.54 5.76 -2.04
C GLU A 195 -2.09 4.81 -3.11
N GLY A 196 -1.92 5.17 -4.38
CA GLY A 196 -2.46 4.37 -5.48
C GLY A 196 -1.74 3.03 -5.65
N PHE A 197 -0.42 3.00 -5.42
CA PHE A 197 0.34 1.75 -5.46
C PHE A 197 0.02 0.88 -4.24
N THR A 198 -0.15 1.52 -3.10
CA THR A 198 -0.53 0.85 -1.85
C THR A 198 -1.93 0.27 -1.94
N ASP A 199 -2.92 1.00 -2.45
CA ASP A 199 -4.27 0.46 -2.70
C ASP A 199 -4.23 -0.75 -3.63
N TRP A 200 -3.49 -0.64 -4.75
CA TRP A 200 -3.35 -1.76 -5.66
C TRP A 200 -2.67 -2.98 -5.01
N ALA A 201 -1.60 -2.77 -4.25
CA ALA A 201 -0.86 -3.84 -3.61
C ALA A 201 -1.65 -4.48 -2.46
N SER A 202 -2.30 -3.68 -1.62
CA SER A 202 -3.13 -4.18 -0.52
C SER A 202 -4.31 -5.01 -1.02
N SER A 203 -4.94 -4.63 -2.13
CA SER A 203 -6.02 -5.42 -2.75
C SER A 203 -5.54 -6.82 -3.16
N LYS A 204 -4.28 -6.98 -3.59
CA LYS A 204 -3.68 -8.30 -3.88
C LYS A 204 -3.40 -9.10 -2.61
N VAL A 205 -2.97 -8.45 -1.52
CA VAL A 205 -2.78 -9.09 -0.22
C VAL A 205 -4.11 -9.55 0.37
N GLU A 206 -5.14 -8.73 0.29
CA GLU A 206 -6.50 -9.09 0.72
C GLU A 206 -7.04 -10.30 -0.06
N ALA A 207 -6.89 -10.30 -1.38
CA ALA A 207 -7.29 -11.42 -2.22
C ALA A 207 -6.54 -12.71 -1.83
N PHE A 208 -5.23 -12.62 -1.63
CA PHE A 208 -4.42 -13.75 -1.16
C PHE A 208 -4.92 -14.26 0.21
N TYR A 209 -5.15 -13.37 1.18
CA TYR A 209 -5.62 -13.75 2.51
C TYR A 209 -7.02 -14.38 2.46
N ARG A 210 -7.93 -13.78 1.71
CA ARG A 210 -9.29 -14.30 1.49
C ARG A 210 -9.23 -15.73 0.96
N ASP A 211 -8.45 -15.97 -0.09
CA ASP A 211 -8.45 -17.25 -0.81
C ASP A 211 -7.67 -18.34 -0.07
N ASN A 212 -6.63 -17.98 0.66
CA ASN A 212 -5.74 -18.93 1.34
C ASN A 212 -6.06 -19.13 2.83
N VAL A 213 -6.70 -18.17 3.49
CA VAL A 213 -7.00 -18.23 4.92
C VAL A 213 -8.51 -18.26 5.17
N THR A 214 -9.23 -17.23 4.75
CA THR A 214 -10.66 -17.11 5.03
C THR A 214 -11.43 -18.26 4.40
N ARG A 215 -11.17 -18.56 3.14
CA ARG A 215 -11.81 -19.69 2.43
C ARG A 215 -11.48 -21.03 3.07
N LYS A 216 -10.25 -21.24 3.52
CA LYS A 216 -9.84 -22.48 4.20
C LYS A 216 -10.52 -22.67 5.55
N LYS A 217 -10.75 -21.59 6.32
CA LYS A 217 -11.50 -21.63 7.57
C LYS A 217 -12.96 -22.06 7.35
N LEU A 218 -13.50 -21.93 6.14
CA LEU A 218 -14.84 -22.34 5.77
C LEU A 218 -14.94 -23.78 5.22
N ILE A 219 -13.81 -24.51 5.10
CA ILE A 219 -13.83 -25.92 4.67
C ILE A 219 -14.68 -26.73 5.64
N GLY A 220 -15.64 -27.51 5.09
CA GLY A 220 -16.65 -28.23 5.86
C GLY A 220 -18.00 -27.50 5.99
N ASN A 221 -18.07 -26.22 5.65
CA ASN A 221 -19.30 -25.45 5.57
C ASN A 221 -19.64 -25.12 4.10
N ALA A 222 -20.22 -26.10 3.40
CA ALA A 222 -20.56 -25.96 1.97
C ALA A 222 -21.50 -24.78 1.69
N ALA A 223 -22.37 -24.43 2.61
CA ALA A 223 -23.29 -23.31 2.46
C ALA A 223 -22.55 -21.96 2.51
N ALA A 224 -21.59 -21.82 3.43
CA ALA A 224 -20.77 -20.61 3.55
C ALA A 224 -19.84 -20.46 2.32
N ILE A 225 -19.23 -21.53 1.85
CA ILE A 225 -18.41 -21.53 0.61
C ILE A 225 -19.28 -21.12 -0.58
N LYS A 226 -20.44 -21.75 -0.76
CA LYS A 226 -21.37 -21.41 -1.84
C LYS A 226 -21.80 -19.95 -1.80
N ARG A 227 -22.07 -19.41 -0.61
CA ARG A 227 -22.42 -18.00 -0.43
C ARG A 227 -21.25 -17.10 -0.83
N MET A 228 -20.02 -17.41 -0.40
CA MET A 228 -18.82 -16.67 -0.75
C MET A 228 -18.59 -16.68 -2.26
N ASP A 229 -18.70 -17.84 -2.91
CA ASP A 229 -18.54 -17.99 -4.36
C ASP A 229 -19.65 -17.25 -5.12
N SER A 230 -20.89 -17.28 -4.64
CA SER A 230 -22.00 -16.53 -5.22
C SER A 230 -21.81 -15.03 -5.09
N LEU A 231 -21.30 -14.55 -3.96
CA LEU A 231 -20.96 -13.14 -3.77
C LEU A 231 -19.80 -12.73 -4.68
N ALA A 232 -18.75 -13.54 -4.76
CA ALA A 232 -17.62 -13.28 -5.65
C ALA A 232 -18.01 -13.25 -7.14
N ALA A 233 -19.04 -14.02 -7.53
CA ALA A 233 -19.54 -14.02 -8.91
C ALA A 233 -20.33 -12.75 -9.30
N ILE A 234 -20.92 -12.06 -8.31
CA ILE A 234 -21.74 -10.86 -8.53
C ILE A 234 -21.03 -9.58 -8.04
N LEU A 235 -20.06 -9.73 -7.12
CA LEU A 235 -19.20 -8.62 -6.77
C LEU A 235 -18.33 -8.26 -7.97
N PRO A 236 -18.11 -6.99 -8.15
CA PRO A 236 -17.16 -6.53 -9.15
C PRO A 236 -15.80 -7.22 -8.94
N LYS A 237 -15.06 -7.38 -10.04
CA LYS A 237 -13.67 -7.86 -9.98
C LYS A 237 -12.84 -6.93 -9.10
N ASP A 238 -11.69 -7.42 -8.64
CA ASP A 238 -10.70 -6.59 -7.97
C ASP A 238 -10.56 -5.23 -8.70
N GLN A 239 -10.39 -4.15 -7.95
CA GLN A 239 -10.30 -2.75 -8.41
C GLN A 239 -11.58 -2.13 -9.02
N SER A 240 -12.69 -2.82 -9.08
CA SER A 240 -13.90 -2.24 -9.68
C SER A 240 -14.45 -1.03 -8.90
N ASP A 241 -14.23 -0.95 -7.61
CA ASP A 241 -14.60 0.21 -6.81
C ASP A 241 -13.71 1.41 -7.17
N SER A 242 -12.44 1.20 -7.41
CA SER A 242 -11.51 2.22 -7.88
C SER A 242 -11.86 2.70 -9.29
N TYR A 243 -12.22 1.80 -10.20
CA TYR A 243 -12.74 2.22 -11.52
C TYR A 243 -14.02 3.04 -11.40
N ARG A 244 -14.94 2.66 -10.52
CA ARG A 244 -16.19 3.40 -10.30
C ARG A 244 -15.92 4.79 -9.75
N SER A 245 -15.04 4.90 -8.77
CA SER A 245 -14.62 6.18 -8.18
C SER A 245 -13.94 7.06 -9.21
N TYR A 246 -12.99 6.52 -9.97
CA TYR A 246 -12.32 7.23 -11.06
C TYR A 246 -13.32 7.71 -12.14
N PHE A 247 -14.23 6.87 -12.59
CA PHE A 247 -15.24 7.27 -13.59
C PHE A 247 -16.19 8.35 -13.05
N SER A 248 -16.49 8.34 -11.75
CA SER A 248 -17.27 9.40 -11.11
C SER A 248 -16.50 10.72 -11.12
N LEU A 249 -15.22 10.69 -10.78
CA LEU A 249 -14.35 11.87 -10.82
C LEU A 249 -14.21 12.41 -12.23
N ALA A 250 -13.90 11.56 -13.20
CA ALA A 250 -13.73 11.96 -14.62
C ALA A 250 -14.98 12.63 -15.21
N LYS A 251 -16.18 12.30 -14.70
CA LYS A 251 -17.45 12.90 -15.13
C LYS A 251 -17.86 14.13 -14.31
N SER A 252 -17.22 14.37 -13.18
CA SER A 252 -17.64 15.40 -12.23
C SER A 252 -17.25 16.82 -12.62
N GLY A 253 -16.23 16.97 -13.47
CA GLY A 253 -15.57 18.25 -13.75
C GLY A 253 -14.60 18.72 -12.67
N PHE A 254 -14.34 17.90 -11.62
CA PHE A 254 -13.39 18.19 -10.55
C PHE A 254 -12.07 17.42 -10.70
N GLU A 255 -11.89 16.68 -11.78
CA GLU A 255 -10.66 15.93 -12.01
C GLU A 255 -9.50 16.89 -12.30
N GLU A 256 -8.37 16.67 -11.61
CA GLU A 256 -7.12 17.36 -11.82
C GLU A 256 -6.04 16.34 -12.21
N PRO A 257 -4.98 16.75 -12.93
CA PRO A 257 -3.86 15.86 -13.22
C PRO A 257 -3.26 15.28 -11.95
N MET A 258 -2.80 14.03 -11.99
CA MET A 258 -2.13 13.38 -10.86
C MET A 258 -0.77 14.02 -10.54
N THR A 259 -0.24 14.88 -11.42
CA THR A 259 0.93 15.75 -11.17
C THR A 259 0.61 16.96 -10.29
N THR A 260 -0.66 17.18 -9.94
CA THR A 260 -1.03 18.24 -9.00
C THR A 260 -0.40 17.95 -7.65
N HIS A 261 0.32 18.94 -7.08
CA HIS A 261 0.87 18.84 -5.74
C HIS A 261 -0.25 18.49 -4.73
N SER A 262 0.02 17.60 -3.78
CA SER A 262 -0.99 17.11 -2.82
C SER A 262 -1.78 18.21 -2.13
N ASP A 263 -1.11 19.29 -1.74
CA ASP A 263 -1.70 20.44 -1.05
C ASP A 263 -2.46 21.42 -1.98
N HIS A 264 -2.35 21.27 -3.30
CA HIS A 264 -2.88 22.20 -4.29
C HIS A 264 -4.15 21.71 -4.98
N TYR A 265 -4.62 20.52 -4.67
CA TYR A 265 -5.92 20.05 -5.18
C TYR A 265 -7.05 20.97 -4.70
N ASN A 266 -7.96 21.33 -5.60
CA ASN A 266 -9.10 22.20 -5.30
C ASN A 266 -10.12 21.56 -4.36
N SER A 267 -10.08 20.23 -4.19
CA SER A 267 -11.00 19.53 -3.29
C SER A 267 -10.37 18.25 -2.72
N ASN A 268 -10.77 17.88 -1.50
CA ASN A 268 -10.41 16.59 -0.90
C ASN A 268 -10.95 15.40 -1.71
N TYR A 269 -12.10 15.57 -2.37
CA TYR A 269 -12.65 14.54 -3.26
C TYR A 269 -11.74 14.31 -4.48
N GLY A 270 -11.30 15.41 -5.13
CA GLY A 270 -10.36 15.34 -6.26
C GLY A 270 -9.05 14.67 -5.86
N TYR A 271 -8.46 15.10 -4.74
CA TYR A 271 -7.24 14.51 -4.18
C TYR A 271 -7.41 13.02 -3.91
N GLY A 272 -8.37 12.64 -3.07
CA GLY A 272 -8.55 11.26 -2.63
C GLY A 272 -8.79 10.30 -3.81
N VAL A 273 -9.65 10.67 -4.78
CA VAL A 273 -9.87 9.79 -5.94
C VAL A 273 -8.68 9.78 -6.89
N ALA A 274 -7.97 10.89 -7.07
CA ALA A 274 -6.80 10.93 -7.95
C ALA A 274 -5.62 10.14 -7.38
N ALA A 275 -5.29 10.33 -6.10
CA ALA A 275 -4.17 9.65 -5.46
C ALA A 275 -4.45 8.15 -5.29
N TYR A 276 -5.56 7.78 -4.68
CA TYR A 276 -5.93 6.39 -4.37
C TYR A 276 -6.47 5.66 -5.60
N SER A 277 -7.70 5.96 -6.00
CA SER A 277 -8.43 5.15 -6.99
C SER A 277 -7.85 5.24 -8.39
N LYS A 278 -7.53 6.45 -8.89
CA LYS A 278 -6.91 6.62 -10.21
C LYS A 278 -5.48 6.08 -10.23
N GLY A 279 -4.73 6.21 -9.12
CA GLY A 279 -3.42 5.62 -8.94
C GLY A 279 -3.46 4.09 -8.97
N GLU A 280 -4.45 3.46 -8.31
CA GLU A 280 -4.68 2.01 -8.39
C GLU A 280 -5.03 1.58 -9.82
N VAL A 281 -5.91 2.32 -10.51
CA VAL A 281 -6.26 2.05 -11.92
C VAL A 281 -5.05 2.19 -12.83
N PHE A 282 -4.15 3.15 -12.58
CA PHE A 282 -2.89 3.26 -13.30
C PHE A 282 -2.09 1.96 -13.21
N MET A 283 -1.94 1.39 -12.03
CA MET A 283 -1.20 0.14 -11.85
C MET A 283 -1.87 -1.05 -12.56
N GLU A 284 -3.18 -1.11 -12.55
CA GLU A 284 -3.92 -2.18 -13.23
C GLU A 284 -3.83 -2.04 -14.75
N GLN A 285 -3.95 -0.82 -15.28
CA GLN A 285 -3.83 -0.53 -16.71
C GLN A 285 -2.40 -0.72 -17.23
N LEU A 286 -1.38 -0.47 -16.42
CA LEU A 286 -0.01 -0.85 -16.77
C LEU A 286 0.07 -2.37 -17.02
N GLY A 287 -0.54 -3.17 -16.16
CA GLY A 287 -0.63 -4.62 -16.33
C GLY A 287 -1.41 -5.06 -17.57
N TYR A 288 -2.41 -4.29 -17.98
CA TYR A 288 -3.13 -4.51 -19.26
C TYR A 288 -2.21 -4.31 -20.47
N ILE A 289 -1.35 -3.28 -20.43
CA ILE A 289 -0.44 -2.96 -21.55
C ILE A 289 0.70 -3.96 -21.66
N VAL A 290 1.39 -4.24 -20.56
CA VAL A 290 2.63 -5.04 -20.56
C VAL A 290 2.40 -6.52 -20.23
N GLY A 291 1.21 -6.88 -19.77
CA GLY A 291 0.89 -8.18 -19.17
C GLY A 291 1.14 -8.21 -17.66
N ALA A 292 0.26 -8.89 -16.91
CA ALA A 292 0.30 -8.94 -15.45
C ALA A 292 1.63 -9.51 -14.89
N GLU A 293 2.18 -10.54 -15.54
CA GLU A 293 3.46 -11.13 -15.12
C GLU A 293 4.64 -10.16 -15.33
N VAL A 294 4.63 -9.40 -16.43
CA VAL A 294 5.67 -8.41 -16.72
C VAL A 294 5.55 -7.24 -15.75
N ARG A 295 4.34 -6.77 -15.43
CA ARG A 295 4.13 -5.76 -14.38
C ARG A 295 4.72 -6.21 -13.04
N ASN A 296 4.49 -7.46 -12.64
CA ASN A 296 5.05 -7.97 -11.38
C ASN A 296 6.59 -8.00 -11.42
N LYS A 297 7.20 -8.32 -12.55
CA LYS A 297 8.66 -8.22 -12.74
C LYS A 297 9.15 -6.77 -12.68
N ILE A 298 8.39 -5.83 -13.24
CA ILE A 298 8.68 -4.38 -13.15
C ILE A 298 8.75 -3.96 -11.68
N LEU A 299 7.76 -4.35 -10.86
CA LEU A 299 7.73 -3.97 -9.44
C LEU A 299 8.91 -4.54 -8.65
N LEU A 300 9.28 -5.80 -8.89
CA LEU A 300 10.47 -6.40 -8.26
C LEU A 300 11.77 -5.72 -8.70
N GLU A 301 11.90 -5.35 -9.97
CA GLU A 301 13.08 -4.64 -10.46
C GLU A 301 13.09 -3.18 -9.96
N TYR A 302 11.93 -2.53 -9.87
CA TYR A 302 11.79 -1.20 -9.26
C TYR A 302 12.22 -1.23 -7.79
N TYR A 303 11.74 -2.19 -7.00
CA TYR A 303 12.19 -2.43 -5.63
C TYR A 303 13.72 -2.60 -5.56
N LYS A 304 14.30 -3.44 -6.42
CA LYS A 304 15.73 -3.73 -6.41
C LYS A 304 16.58 -2.50 -6.73
N GLN A 305 16.16 -1.69 -7.70
CA GLN A 305 16.93 -0.52 -8.15
C GLN A 305 16.76 0.69 -7.23
N TRP A 306 15.57 0.86 -6.64
CA TRP A 306 15.17 2.13 -6.05
C TRP A 306 14.93 2.12 -4.54
N ARG A 307 14.86 0.95 -3.89
CA ARG A 307 14.75 0.97 -2.42
C ARG A 307 15.87 1.77 -1.78
N PHE A 308 15.54 2.52 -0.72
CA PHE A 308 16.43 3.43 0.00
C PHE A 308 16.99 4.58 -0.84
N LYS A 309 16.19 5.02 -1.79
CA LYS A 309 16.49 6.20 -2.62
C LYS A 309 15.26 7.12 -2.64
N HIS A 310 15.17 7.99 -3.64
CA HIS A 310 14.05 8.91 -3.83
C HIS A 310 13.59 8.87 -5.29
N PRO A 311 12.97 7.77 -5.78
CA PRO A 311 12.51 7.70 -7.16
C PRO A 311 11.30 8.61 -7.39
N ASN A 312 11.15 9.02 -8.63
CA ASN A 312 9.97 9.71 -9.12
C ASN A 312 9.24 8.90 -10.21
N ALA A 313 8.18 9.47 -10.77
CA ALA A 313 7.39 8.82 -11.81
C ALA A 313 8.21 8.44 -13.07
N THR A 314 9.22 9.23 -13.42
CA THR A 314 10.08 8.94 -14.58
C THR A 314 10.97 7.72 -14.31
N ASP A 315 11.45 7.55 -13.09
CA ASP A 315 12.28 6.41 -12.71
C ASP A 315 11.50 5.10 -12.78
N LEU A 316 10.24 5.10 -12.30
CA LEU A 316 9.35 3.95 -12.46
C LEU A 316 9.15 3.59 -13.93
N ILE A 317 8.85 4.59 -14.78
CA ILE A 317 8.59 4.36 -16.21
C ILE A 317 9.83 3.83 -16.91
N ARG A 318 11.02 4.32 -16.59
CA ARG A 318 12.29 3.79 -17.13
C ARG A 318 12.49 2.32 -16.77
N VAL A 319 12.21 1.94 -15.52
CA VAL A 319 12.25 0.53 -15.10
C VAL A 319 11.21 -0.29 -15.87
N ALA A 320 10.00 0.25 -16.03
CA ALA A 320 8.94 -0.43 -16.76
C ALA A 320 9.31 -0.64 -18.24
N GLU A 321 9.89 0.35 -18.90
CA GLU A 321 10.39 0.25 -20.28
C GLU A 321 11.54 -0.75 -20.41
N GLN A 322 12.49 -0.71 -19.47
CA GLN A 322 13.62 -1.62 -19.44
C GLN A 322 13.20 -3.09 -19.32
N VAL A 323 12.20 -3.37 -18.47
CA VAL A 323 11.73 -4.75 -18.22
C VAL A 323 10.78 -5.24 -19.30
N SER A 324 9.90 -4.37 -19.80
CA SER A 324 8.88 -4.74 -20.79
C SER A 324 9.36 -4.69 -22.24
N GLY A 325 10.38 -3.87 -22.53
CA GLY A 325 10.80 -3.55 -23.91
C GLY A 325 9.81 -2.64 -24.67
N ILE A 326 8.84 -2.04 -23.98
CA ILE A 326 7.80 -1.19 -24.55
C ILE A 326 8.06 0.25 -24.11
N GLN A 327 7.97 1.21 -25.04
CA GLN A 327 8.01 2.63 -24.70
C GLN A 327 6.72 3.05 -23.99
N LEU A 328 6.84 3.67 -22.81
CA LEU A 328 5.72 3.99 -21.91
C LEU A 328 5.63 5.47 -21.51
N ASP A 329 6.48 6.34 -22.07
CA ASP A 329 6.40 7.79 -21.83
C ASP A 329 5.03 8.35 -22.14
N TRP A 330 4.40 7.90 -23.25
CA TRP A 330 3.04 8.28 -23.63
C TRP A 330 2.03 7.87 -22.55
N TYR A 331 2.21 6.69 -21.93
CA TYR A 331 1.30 6.18 -20.90
C TYR A 331 1.36 7.07 -19.66
N LYS A 332 2.59 7.36 -19.17
CA LYS A 332 2.80 8.31 -18.07
C LYS A 332 2.19 9.68 -18.39
N GLU A 333 2.51 10.24 -19.56
CA GLU A 333 2.05 11.56 -19.94
C GLU A 333 0.52 11.67 -19.92
N TYR A 334 -0.18 10.72 -20.53
CA TYR A 334 -1.64 10.78 -20.57
C TYR A 334 -2.30 10.51 -19.22
N TRP A 335 -1.84 9.50 -18.47
CA TRP A 335 -2.43 9.15 -17.18
C TRP A 335 -2.13 10.15 -16.08
N VAL A 336 -0.90 10.60 -15.99
CA VAL A 336 -0.40 11.35 -14.82
C VAL A 336 -0.54 12.86 -15.05
N SER A 337 -0.18 13.34 -16.26
CA SER A 337 -0.12 14.78 -16.54
C SER A 337 -1.42 15.35 -17.13
N THR A 338 -2.42 14.51 -17.41
CA THR A 338 -3.66 14.97 -18.02
C THR A 338 -4.91 14.35 -17.40
N THR A 339 -6.06 14.95 -17.69
CA THR A 339 -7.39 14.41 -17.37
C THR A 339 -8.10 13.82 -18.60
N LYS A 340 -7.33 13.45 -19.62
CA LYS A 340 -7.85 12.83 -20.85
C LYS A 340 -8.34 11.42 -20.57
N THR A 341 -9.42 11.02 -21.24
CA THR A 341 -10.08 9.73 -21.07
C THR A 341 -9.88 8.80 -22.25
N ILE A 342 -9.97 7.51 -21.99
CA ILE A 342 -10.01 6.44 -23.00
C ILE A 342 -11.46 6.26 -23.41
N ASP A 343 -11.75 6.44 -24.70
CA ASP A 343 -13.07 6.17 -25.28
C ASP A 343 -12.90 5.79 -26.74
N TYR A 344 -13.39 4.61 -27.10
CA TYR A 344 -13.37 4.07 -28.45
C TYR A 344 -14.75 3.60 -28.86
N LYS A 345 -15.10 3.76 -30.12
CA LYS A 345 -16.31 3.20 -30.69
C LYS A 345 -16.03 2.46 -32.01
N ILE A 346 -16.87 1.49 -32.32
CA ILE A 346 -16.96 0.92 -33.65
C ILE A 346 -17.68 1.95 -34.50
N ASP A 347 -16.98 2.52 -35.49
CA ASP A 347 -17.53 3.54 -36.39
C ASP A 347 -18.25 2.89 -37.57
N SER A 348 -17.68 1.83 -38.14
CA SER A 348 -18.27 1.07 -39.23
C SER A 348 -17.74 -0.36 -39.30
N LEU A 349 -18.58 -1.24 -39.85
CA LEU A 349 -18.25 -2.63 -40.21
C LEU A 349 -18.70 -2.83 -41.68
N TRP A 350 -17.82 -3.34 -42.53
CA TRP A 350 -18.15 -3.64 -43.91
C TRP A 350 -17.35 -4.82 -44.44
N GLU A 351 -17.76 -5.33 -45.58
CA GLU A 351 -17.02 -6.37 -46.29
C GLU A 351 -16.42 -5.76 -47.57
N GLU A 352 -15.19 -6.11 -47.87
CA GLU A 352 -14.52 -5.71 -49.12
C GLU A 352 -13.62 -6.86 -49.57
N ASN A 353 -13.87 -7.34 -50.79
CA ASN A 353 -13.15 -8.47 -51.40
C ASN A 353 -13.13 -9.75 -50.53
N GLY A 354 -14.26 -10.08 -49.90
CA GLY A 354 -14.37 -11.25 -48.99
C GLY A 354 -13.69 -11.12 -47.65
N VAL A 355 -13.22 -9.90 -47.29
CA VAL A 355 -12.58 -9.60 -46.02
C VAL A 355 -13.49 -8.66 -45.22
N SER A 356 -13.84 -9.06 -44.01
CA SER A 356 -14.55 -8.19 -43.06
C SER A 356 -13.60 -7.13 -42.51
N LYS A 357 -14.01 -5.87 -42.61
CA LYS A 357 -13.25 -4.72 -42.12
C LYS A 357 -14.02 -3.97 -41.05
N ILE A 358 -13.31 -3.60 -40.00
CA ILE A 358 -13.84 -2.84 -38.87
C ILE A 358 -13.07 -1.52 -38.78
N ARG A 359 -13.81 -0.41 -38.71
CA ARG A 359 -13.23 0.89 -38.40
C ARG A 359 -13.49 1.24 -36.93
N LEU A 360 -12.42 1.37 -36.16
CA LEU A 360 -12.48 1.94 -34.84
C LEU A 360 -12.25 3.44 -34.92
N ARG A 361 -13.01 4.19 -34.12
CA ARG A 361 -12.82 5.62 -33.93
C ARG A 361 -12.47 5.88 -32.46
N ARG A 362 -11.34 6.53 -32.24
CA ARG A 362 -11.00 7.05 -30.92
C ARG A 362 -11.85 8.31 -30.67
N VAL A 363 -12.70 8.28 -29.65
CA VAL A 363 -13.55 9.40 -29.22
C VAL A 363 -12.86 10.17 -28.12
N GLY A 364 -12.29 9.46 -27.13
CA GLY A 364 -11.47 10.03 -26.09
C GLY A 364 -10.09 10.49 -26.62
N GLN A 365 -9.44 11.35 -25.83
CA GLN A 365 -8.14 11.92 -26.25
C GLN A 365 -6.95 11.08 -25.84
N MET A 366 -7.11 10.15 -24.88
CA MET A 366 -6.06 9.23 -24.45
C MET A 366 -6.03 8.00 -25.37
N PRO A 367 -4.89 7.70 -26.03
CA PRO A 367 -4.73 6.44 -26.75
C PRO A 367 -4.54 5.27 -25.77
N MET A 368 -5.03 4.09 -26.15
CA MET A 368 -4.83 2.86 -25.41
C MET A 368 -4.91 1.67 -26.36
N PRO A 369 -4.16 0.59 -26.17
CA PRO A 369 -4.43 -0.69 -26.83
C PRO A 369 -5.87 -1.14 -26.59
N VAL A 370 -6.48 -1.78 -27.58
CA VAL A 370 -7.87 -2.22 -27.50
C VAL A 370 -7.96 -3.68 -27.90
N ASP A 371 -8.44 -4.53 -27.01
CA ASP A 371 -8.80 -5.89 -27.34
C ASP A 371 -10.18 -5.94 -27.98
N MET A 372 -10.30 -6.72 -29.06
CA MET A 372 -11.58 -6.93 -29.75
C MET A 372 -11.94 -8.41 -29.73
N GLN A 373 -13.17 -8.69 -29.37
CA GLN A 373 -13.75 -10.03 -29.51
C GLN A 373 -14.74 -10.05 -30.66
N LEU A 374 -14.53 -10.96 -31.60
CA LEU A 374 -15.44 -11.20 -32.71
C LEU A 374 -16.21 -12.50 -32.44
N THR A 375 -17.53 -12.42 -32.42
CA THR A 375 -18.39 -13.61 -32.29
C THR A 375 -19.08 -13.86 -33.65
N PHE A 376 -18.83 -15.01 -34.21
CA PHE A 376 -19.42 -15.44 -35.47
C PHE A 376 -20.82 -16.02 -35.27
N LYS A 377 -21.60 -16.13 -36.38
CA LYS A 377 -22.98 -16.64 -36.34
C LYS A 377 -23.09 -18.09 -35.83
N ASP A 378 -22.03 -18.87 -35.98
CA ASP A 378 -21.93 -20.24 -35.48
C ASP A 378 -21.54 -20.35 -34.00
N GLY A 379 -21.35 -19.21 -33.32
CA GLY A 379 -20.96 -19.10 -31.91
C GLY A 379 -19.47 -19.18 -31.65
N ASN A 380 -18.63 -19.36 -32.66
CA ASN A 380 -17.18 -19.27 -32.53
C ASN A 380 -16.74 -17.82 -32.24
N THR A 381 -15.68 -17.64 -31.45
CA THR A 381 -15.09 -16.34 -31.09
C THR A 381 -13.61 -16.31 -31.42
#